data_b1be889aa5939fd9b2372f187b070b6d
#
_entry.id   b1be889aa5939fd9b2372f187b070b6d
#
_cell.length_a   1.000
_cell.length_b   1.000
_cell.length_c   1.000
_cell.angle_alpha   90.00
_cell.angle_beta   90.00
_cell.angle_gamma   90.00
#
_symmetry.space_group_name_H-M   'P 1'
#
loop_
_entity.id
_entity.type
_entity.pdbx_description
1 polymer ?
#
loop_
_entity_poly.entity_id
_entity_poly.type
_entity_poly.pdbx_seq_one_letter_code
_entity_poly.pdbx_strand_id
1 'polypeptide(L)'
;MNAGVFKSRFKKADLDKVIKEYKESALPALATHKGARSAFLLVNRDTGDAISVGIYEDEAAAKSFAPKAEKVAASLKKYQSGATDLKRELYEVAASTQIEARAVVERGLKAFNAHDMEALARDAAPEIELTAPGDVKLKGPQATKEYNAIFVKAFPDARVEAKKIYTQGGTVIVEGIFTGTHDGTLKTPMGDVPATGRKVSGEFIQVFEVDRGLIKRNHLLYDQVQLMTQLGMAPAAPDTAAKSAR
;
A
#
# COMPACT_ATOMS: atom_id res chain seq x y z
N MET A 1 7.58 -7.14 10.37
CA MET A 1 6.28 -7.44 11.03
C MET A 1 6.44 -8.59 11.99
N ASN A 2 5.64 -8.61 13.07
CA ASN A 2 5.66 -9.68 14.06
C ASN A 2 4.26 -10.24 14.25
N ALA A 3 4.17 -11.54 14.60
CA ALA A 3 2.94 -12.23 14.91
C ALA A 3 2.91 -12.68 16.36
N GLY A 4 1.84 -12.37 17.08
CA GLY A 4 1.52 -12.97 18.36
C GLY A 4 0.55 -14.12 18.16
N VAL A 5 0.92 -15.31 18.59
CA VAL A 5 0.14 -16.54 18.37
C VAL A 5 -0.26 -17.16 19.69
N PHE A 6 -1.55 -17.52 19.82
CA PHE A 6 -2.07 -18.37 20.88
C PHE A 6 -2.65 -19.64 20.27
N LYS A 7 -2.35 -20.78 20.84
CA LYS A 7 -2.95 -22.06 20.49
C LYS A 7 -3.84 -22.53 21.64
N SER A 8 -5.04 -22.95 21.33
CA SER A 8 -6.04 -23.36 22.32
C SER A 8 -6.86 -24.52 21.79
N ARG A 9 -7.46 -25.30 22.71
CA ARG A 9 -8.50 -26.27 22.38
C ARG A 9 -9.74 -25.96 23.19
N PHE A 10 -10.87 -25.85 22.52
CA PHE A 10 -12.17 -25.55 23.12
C PHE A 10 -13.13 -26.74 23.01
N LYS A 11 -14.15 -26.76 23.86
CA LYS A 11 -15.26 -27.69 23.70
C LYS A 11 -15.98 -27.39 22.39
N LYS A 12 -16.17 -28.40 21.55
CA LYS A 12 -16.81 -28.22 20.22
C LYS A 12 -18.17 -27.52 20.30
N ALA A 13 -18.96 -27.85 21.31
CA ALA A 13 -20.28 -27.26 21.56
C ALA A 13 -20.24 -25.76 21.90
N ASP A 14 -19.09 -25.23 22.32
CA ASP A 14 -18.93 -23.84 22.71
C ASP A 14 -18.19 -22.99 21.66
N LEU A 15 -17.78 -23.55 20.53
CA LEU A 15 -17.01 -22.84 19.51
C LEU A 15 -17.69 -21.55 19.02
N ASP A 16 -18.99 -21.57 18.81
CA ASP A 16 -19.72 -20.38 18.36
C ASP A 16 -19.74 -19.28 19.44
N LYS A 17 -19.77 -19.66 20.73
CA LYS A 17 -19.63 -18.72 21.84
C LYS A 17 -18.22 -18.14 21.90
N VAL A 18 -17.19 -18.96 21.66
CA VAL A 18 -15.78 -18.53 21.57
C VAL A 18 -15.62 -17.52 20.43
N ILE A 19 -16.15 -17.82 19.25
CA ILE A 19 -16.08 -16.94 18.08
C ILE A 19 -16.78 -15.61 18.36
N LYS A 20 -17.96 -15.65 18.97
CA LYS A 20 -18.72 -14.45 19.37
C LYS A 20 -17.92 -13.60 20.34
N GLU A 21 -17.44 -14.19 21.45
CA GLU A 21 -16.66 -13.47 22.47
C GLU A 21 -15.35 -12.89 21.91
N TYR A 22 -14.68 -13.62 21.00
CA TYR A 22 -13.48 -13.12 20.31
C TYR A 22 -13.79 -11.88 19.46
N LYS A 23 -14.91 -11.90 18.73
CA LYS A 23 -15.36 -10.75 17.92
C LYS A 23 -15.70 -9.53 18.78
N GLU A 24 -16.29 -9.75 19.96
CA GLU A 24 -16.72 -8.69 20.85
C GLU A 24 -15.61 -8.13 21.74
N SER A 25 -14.55 -8.90 22.02
CA SER A 25 -13.47 -8.51 22.92
C SER A 25 -12.12 -8.30 22.23
N ALA A 26 -11.64 -9.29 21.47
CA ALA A 26 -10.31 -9.29 20.87
C ALA A 26 -10.20 -8.33 19.70
N LEU A 27 -11.16 -8.39 18.75
CA LEU A 27 -11.10 -7.56 17.55
C LEU A 27 -11.17 -6.06 17.87
N PRO A 28 -12.06 -5.55 18.74
CA PRO A 28 -12.05 -4.14 19.12
C PRO A 28 -10.77 -3.71 19.84
N ALA A 29 -10.23 -4.57 20.71
CA ALA A 29 -8.99 -4.28 21.42
C ALA A 29 -7.79 -4.16 20.48
N LEU A 30 -7.76 -4.97 19.41
CA LEU A 30 -6.74 -4.92 18.36
C LEU A 30 -6.95 -3.73 17.41
N ALA A 31 -8.20 -3.44 17.02
CA ALA A 31 -8.51 -2.34 16.12
C ALA A 31 -8.07 -0.97 16.65
N THR A 32 -8.04 -0.81 17.97
CA THR A 32 -7.60 0.44 18.64
C THR A 32 -6.14 0.41 19.09
N HIS A 33 -5.41 -0.68 18.86
CA HIS A 33 -4.03 -0.80 19.30
C HIS A 33 -3.06 -0.27 18.25
N LYS A 34 -2.24 0.72 18.64
CA LYS A 34 -1.23 1.30 17.76
C LYS A 34 -0.24 0.23 17.29
N GLY A 35 -0.04 0.14 15.99
CA GLY A 35 0.85 -0.85 15.37
C GLY A 35 0.22 -2.22 15.12
N ALA A 36 -1.03 -2.48 15.53
CA ALA A 36 -1.75 -3.68 15.07
C ALA A 36 -2.15 -3.53 13.60
N ARG A 37 -2.02 -4.61 12.82
CA ARG A 37 -2.30 -4.64 11.38
C ARG A 37 -3.50 -5.51 11.05
N SER A 38 -3.56 -6.71 11.62
CA SER A 38 -4.66 -7.64 11.41
C SER A 38 -4.72 -8.67 12.53
N ALA A 39 -5.86 -9.35 12.63
CA ALA A 39 -6.05 -10.47 13.54
C ALA A 39 -6.91 -11.56 12.91
N PHE A 40 -6.62 -12.79 13.27
CA PHE A 40 -7.34 -13.98 12.83
C PHE A 40 -7.65 -14.88 14.00
N LEU A 41 -8.82 -15.49 13.98
CA LEU A 41 -9.14 -16.66 14.77
C LEU A 41 -9.43 -17.82 13.81
N LEU A 42 -8.51 -18.77 13.75
CA LEU A 42 -8.62 -19.99 12.97
C LEU A 42 -9.23 -21.05 13.86
N VAL A 43 -10.27 -21.75 13.41
CA VAL A 43 -11.00 -22.74 14.21
C VAL A 43 -11.15 -24.02 13.41
N ASN A 44 -10.71 -25.13 13.96
CA ASN A 44 -11.05 -26.45 13.45
C ASN A 44 -12.31 -26.96 14.18
N ARG A 45 -13.42 -27.03 13.46
CA ARG A 45 -14.70 -27.44 14.05
C ARG A 45 -14.78 -28.92 14.42
N ASP A 46 -13.93 -29.75 13.77
CA ASP A 46 -13.93 -31.19 14.01
C ASP A 46 -13.13 -31.57 15.26
N THR A 47 -12.08 -30.83 15.58
CA THR A 47 -11.22 -31.11 16.73
C THR A 47 -11.44 -30.18 17.91
N GLY A 48 -12.00 -28.99 17.68
CA GLY A 48 -12.11 -27.93 18.66
C GLY A 48 -10.83 -27.09 18.82
N ASP A 49 -9.81 -27.37 18.00
CA ASP A 49 -8.57 -26.60 18.02
C ASP A 49 -8.79 -25.20 17.46
N ALA A 50 -8.15 -24.20 18.07
CA ALA A 50 -8.18 -22.84 17.63
C ALA A 50 -6.80 -22.21 17.74
N ILE A 51 -6.49 -21.35 16.74
CA ILE A 51 -5.27 -20.55 16.69
C ILE A 51 -5.68 -19.10 16.54
N SER A 52 -5.33 -18.27 17.52
CA SER A 52 -5.46 -16.81 17.41
C SER A 52 -4.12 -16.23 16.97
N VAL A 53 -4.15 -15.42 15.91
CA VAL A 53 -2.97 -14.75 15.35
C VAL A 53 -3.24 -13.25 15.29
N GLY A 54 -2.41 -12.46 15.97
CA GLY A 54 -2.38 -11.01 15.82
C GLY A 54 -1.14 -10.59 15.06
N ILE A 55 -1.27 -9.82 14.00
CA ILE A 55 -0.16 -9.29 13.19
C ILE A 55 0.11 -7.85 13.61
N TYR A 56 1.38 -7.52 13.81
CA TYR A 56 1.84 -6.22 14.29
C TYR A 56 2.93 -5.66 13.39
N GLU A 57 3.03 -4.34 13.39
CA GLU A 57 4.03 -3.60 12.62
C GLU A 57 5.46 -4.00 12.99
N ASP A 58 5.72 -4.11 14.28
CA ASP A 58 7.01 -4.48 14.85
C ASP A 58 6.85 -5.29 16.16
N GLU A 59 7.97 -5.69 16.74
CA GLU A 59 8.01 -6.46 17.98
C GLU A 59 7.54 -5.63 19.18
N ALA A 60 7.80 -4.32 19.20
CA ALA A 60 7.39 -3.45 20.30
C ALA A 60 5.87 -3.34 20.35
N ALA A 61 5.20 -3.16 19.21
CA ALA A 61 3.75 -3.17 19.10
C ALA A 61 3.16 -4.52 19.54
N ALA A 62 3.78 -5.64 19.13
CA ALA A 62 3.36 -6.96 19.54
C ALA A 62 3.50 -7.16 21.08
N LYS A 63 4.62 -6.74 21.67
CA LYS A 63 4.86 -6.83 23.11
C LYS A 63 3.91 -5.94 23.90
N SER A 64 3.65 -4.73 23.46
CA SER A 64 2.74 -3.79 24.15
C SER A 64 1.28 -4.23 24.15
N PHE A 65 0.87 -5.12 23.23
CA PHE A 65 -0.47 -5.72 23.23
C PHE A 65 -0.60 -6.89 24.21
N ALA A 66 0.48 -7.49 24.71
CA ALA A 66 0.45 -8.72 25.51
C ALA A 66 -0.53 -8.67 26.71
N PRO A 67 -0.60 -7.59 27.53
CA PRO A 67 -1.53 -7.56 28.65
C PRO A 67 -3.01 -7.58 28.24
N LYS A 68 -3.35 -7.00 27.07
CA LYS A 68 -4.72 -7.06 26.52
C LYS A 68 -5.02 -8.45 25.96
N ALA A 69 -4.06 -9.05 25.27
CA ALA A 69 -4.20 -10.39 24.73
C ALA A 69 -4.40 -11.45 25.83
N GLU A 70 -3.68 -11.32 26.94
CA GLU A 70 -3.83 -12.20 28.11
C GLU A 70 -5.20 -12.06 28.77
N LYS A 71 -5.76 -10.84 28.86
CA LYS A 71 -7.15 -10.63 29.36
C LYS A 71 -8.18 -11.33 28.48
N VAL A 72 -8.04 -11.24 27.14
CA VAL A 72 -8.91 -11.94 26.20
C VAL A 72 -8.75 -13.44 26.34
N ALA A 73 -7.53 -13.94 26.41
CA ALA A 73 -7.28 -15.37 26.63
C ALA A 73 -7.91 -15.88 27.94
N ALA A 74 -7.78 -15.10 29.01
CA ALA A 74 -8.38 -15.43 30.31
C ALA A 74 -9.91 -15.52 30.22
N SER A 75 -10.60 -14.61 29.51
CA SER A 75 -12.06 -14.64 29.36
C SER A 75 -12.54 -15.89 28.60
N LEU A 76 -11.75 -16.39 27.65
CA LEU A 76 -12.06 -17.58 26.88
C LEU A 76 -11.75 -18.90 27.60
N LYS A 77 -11.05 -18.84 28.75
CA LYS A 77 -10.61 -20.03 29.51
C LYS A 77 -11.76 -20.93 29.93
N LYS A 78 -12.94 -20.35 30.22
CA LYS A 78 -14.17 -21.08 30.60
C LYS A 78 -14.69 -22.07 29.56
N TYR A 79 -14.31 -21.87 28.30
CA TYR A 79 -14.70 -22.72 27.14
C TYR A 79 -13.66 -23.78 26.81
N GLN A 80 -12.50 -23.77 27.45
CA GLN A 80 -11.43 -24.69 27.13
C GLN A 80 -11.78 -26.15 27.39
N SER A 81 -11.20 -27.04 26.59
CA SER A 81 -11.24 -28.49 26.76
C SER A 81 -9.87 -28.98 27.16
N GLY A 82 -9.72 -29.41 28.42
CA GLY A 82 -8.46 -29.89 28.97
C GLY A 82 -7.51 -28.77 29.45
N ALA A 83 -6.38 -29.17 29.99
CA ALA A 83 -5.31 -28.26 30.44
C ALA A 83 -4.48 -27.83 29.21
N THR A 84 -4.91 -26.76 28.54
CA THR A 84 -4.11 -26.16 27.47
C THR A 84 -3.37 -24.96 28.06
N ASP A 85 -2.06 -24.98 27.99
CA ASP A 85 -1.24 -23.83 28.39
C ASP A 85 -1.44 -22.71 27.33
N LEU A 86 -2.08 -21.62 27.76
CA LEU A 86 -2.33 -20.45 26.92
C LEU A 86 -1.08 -19.57 26.83
N LYS A 87 0.02 -20.16 26.40
CA LYS A 87 1.24 -19.42 26.20
C LYS A 87 1.18 -18.65 24.87
N ARG A 88 1.40 -17.35 24.97
CA ARG A 88 1.58 -16.50 23.80
C ARG A 88 3.00 -16.66 23.26
N GLU A 89 3.11 -16.99 22.00
CA GLU A 89 4.37 -17.05 21.29
C GLU A 89 4.49 -15.87 20.33
N LEU A 90 5.69 -15.32 20.21
CA LEU A 90 6.00 -14.26 19.24
C LEU A 90 6.84 -14.83 18.11
N TYR A 91 6.46 -14.51 16.89
CA TYR A 91 7.15 -14.92 15.67
C TYR A 91 7.48 -13.71 14.83
N GLU A 92 8.57 -13.75 14.10
CA GLU A 92 8.79 -12.87 12.97
C GLU A 92 7.93 -13.35 11.79
N VAL A 93 7.30 -12.42 11.09
CA VAL A 93 6.65 -12.71 9.81
C VAL A 93 7.72 -12.60 8.72
N ALA A 94 8.39 -13.69 8.44
CA ALA A 94 9.52 -13.76 7.51
C ALA A 94 9.09 -13.56 6.05
N ALA A 95 7.88 -14.00 5.68
CA ALA A 95 7.31 -13.83 4.35
C ALA A 95 5.80 -13.64 4.43
N SER A 96 5.25 -12.82 3.54
CA SER A 96 3.82 -12.70 3.30
C SER A 96 3.59 -12.05 1.94
N THR A 97 2.42 -12.22 1.35
CA THR A 97 2.06 -11.55 0.10
C THR A 97 2.11 -10.01 0.24
N GLN A 98 1.84 -9.47 1.41
CA GLN A 98 1.94 -8.03 1.68
C GLN A 98 3.40 -7.55 1.68
N ILE A 99 4.33 -8.30 2.27
CA ILE A 99 5.76 -7.99 2.28
C ILE A 99 6.30 -8.03 0.85
N GLU A 100 5.96 -9.08 0.10
CA GLU A 100 6.37 -9.24 -1.29
C GLU A 100 5.83 -8.11 -2.17
N ALA A 101 4.53 -7.79 -2.08
CA ALA A 101 3.91 -6.74 -2.86
C ALA A 101 4.56 -5.37 -2.58
N ARG A 102 4.78 -5.05 -1.32
CA ARG A 102 5.46 -3.81 -0.93
C ARG A 102 6.90 -3.75 -1.48
N ALA A 103 7.66 -4.83 -1.35
CA ALA A 103 9.03 -4.88 -1.82
C ALA A 103 9.14 -4.70 -3.34
N VAL A 104 8.19 -5.27 -4.10
CA VAL A 104 8.09 -5.07 -5.56
C VAL A 104 7.94 -3.58 -5.89
N VAL A 105 6.99 -2.90 -5.25
CA VAL A 105 6.73 -1.47 -5.49
C VAL A 105 7.92 -0.61 -5.08
N GLU A 106 8.54 -0.87 -3.92
CA GLU A 106 9.73 -0.14 -3.45
C GLU A 106 10.92 -0.30 -4.42
N ARG A 107 11.11 -1.49 -5.02
CA ARG A 107 12.11 -1.70 -6.08
C ARG A 107 11.79 -0.84 -7.31
N GLY A 108 10.52 -0.79 -7.73
CA GLY A 108 10.08 0.05 -8.85
C GLY A 108 10.36 1.54 -8.61
N LEU A 109 10.04 2.07 -7.41
CA LEU A 109 10.34 3.46 -7.04
C LEU A 109 11.86 3.74 -7.04
N LYS A 110 12.67 2.80 -6.55
CA LYS A 110 14.14 2.92 -6.61
C LYS A 110 14.65 2.92 -8.04
N ALA A 111 14.12 2.06 -8.90
CA ALA A 111 14.48 2.00 -10.32
C ALA A 111 14.12 3.29 -11.05
N PHE A 112 12.95 3.88 -10.78
CA PHE A 112 12.58 5.19 -11.32
C PHE A 112 13.57 6.26 -10.90
N ASN A 113 13.92 6.35 -9.61
CA ASN A 113 14.89 7.32 -9.09
C ASN A 113 16.33 7.10 -9.59
N ALA A 114 16.66 5.90 -10.02
CA ALA A 114 17.91 5.57 -10.68
C ALA A 114 17.86 5.78 -12.21
N HIS A 115 16.68 6.17 -12.75
CA HIS A 115 16.39 6.27 -14.19
C HIS A 115 16.64 4.95 -14.93
N ASP A 116 16.56 3.81 -14.23
CA ASP A 116 16.72 2.47 -14.79
C ASP A 116 15.36 1.91 -15.22
N MET A 117 14.99 2.20 -16.46
CA MET A 117 13.71 1.79 -17.03
C MET A 117 13.62 0.28 -17.25
N GLU A 118 14.75 -0.41 -17.40
CA GLU A 118 14.78 -1.87 -17.50
C GLU A 118 14.47 -2.51 -16.14
N ALA A 119 15.11 -2.02 -15.08
CA ALA A 119 14.82 -2.49 -13.72
C ALA A 119 13.37 -2.18 -13.31
N LEU A 120 12.83 -1.01 -13.71
CA LEU A 120 11.45 -0.61 -13.46
C LEU A 120 10.44 -1.56 -14.12
N ALA A 121 10.72 -2.02 -15.34
CA ALA A 121 9.82 -2.91 -16.07
C ALA A 121 9.99 -4.39 -15.68
N ARG A 122 11.03 -4.75 -14.94
CA ARG A 122 11.35 -6.15 -14.57
C ARG A 122 10.24 -6.86 -13.82
N ASP A 123 9.61 -6.14 -12.89
CA ASP A 123 8.55 -6.68 -12.05
C ASP A 123 7.14 -6.44 -12.66
N ALA A 124 7.06 -5.97 -13.90
CA ALA A 124 5.80 -5.79 -14.62
C ALA A 124 5.32 -7.12 -15.21
N ALA A 125 4.06 -7.46 -15.00
CA ALA A 125 3.44 -8.63 -15.64
C ALA A 125 3.37 -8.43 -17.16
N PRO A 126 3.40 -9.51 -17.96
CA PRO A 126 3.25 -9.39 -19.42
C PRO A 126 2.00 -8.62 -19.86
N GLU A 127 0.91 -8.75 -19.09
CA GLU A 127 -0.38 -8.11 -19.31
C GLU A 127 -0.62 -6.87 -18.44
N ILE A 128 0.40 -6.27 -17.84
CA ILE A 128 0.25 -5.10 -16.97
C ILE A 128 -0.58 -4.01 -17.64
N GLU A 129 -1.51 -3.45 -16.89
CA GLU A 129 -2.28 -2.28 -17.27
C GLU A 129 -1.79 -1.05 -16.51
N LEU A 130 -1.38 -0.01 -17.22
CA LEU A 130 -1.06 1.30 -16.66
C LEU A 130 -2.12 2.29 -17.05
N THR A 131 -2.65 3.01 -16.05
CA THR A 131 -3.56 4.13 -16.28
C THR A 131 -3.02 5.38 -15.59
N ALA A 132 -3.19 6.54 -16.24
CA ALA A 132 -2.72 7.82 -15.73
C ALA A 132 -3.64 8.97 -16.21
N PRO A 133 -3.55 10.19 -15.64
CA PRO A 133 -4.30 11.34 -16.08
C PRO A 133 -4.16 11.62 -17.58
N GLY A 134 -5.20 12.22 -18.18
CA GLY A 134 -5.25 12.47 -19.62
C GLY A 134 -5.70 11.25 -20.42
N ASP A 135 -6.54 10.38 -19.83
CA ASP A 135 -7.05 9.13 -20.45
C ASP A 135 -5.97 8.15 -20.91
N VAL A 136 -4.78 8.23 -20.30
CA VAL A 136 -3.68 7.30 -20.58
C VAL A 136 -4.09 5.89 -20.13
N LYS A 137 -4.09 4.96 -21.09
CA LYS A 137 -4.35 3.53 -20.89
C LYS A 137 -3.36 2.72 -21.70
N LEU A 138 -2.42 2.09 -21.04
CA LEU A 138 -1.31 1.37 -21.67
C LEU A 138 -1.29 -0.07 -21.20
N LYS A 139 -0.78 -0.97 -22.03
CA LYS A 139 -0.65 -2.40 -21.70
C LYS A 139 0.76 -2.89 -22.01
N GLY A 140 1.22 -3.78 -21.14
CA GLY A 140 2.50 -4.46 -21.28
C GLY A 140 3.69 -3.69 -20.71
N PRO A 141 4.80 -4.40 -20.42
CA PRO A 141 5.99 -3.82 -19.79
C PRO A 141 6.65 -2.74 -20.63
N GLN A 142 6.68 -2.92 -21.94
CA GLN A 142 7.30 -1.96 -22.85
C GLN A 142 6.59 -0.60 -22.83
N ALA A 143 5.25 -0.60 -22.88
CA ALA A 143 4.47 0.64 -22.80
C ALA A 143 4.64 1.34 -21.44
N THR A 144 4.73 0.57 -20.34
CA THR A 144 5.03 1.09 -19.01
C THR A 144 6.41 1.77 -18.96
N LYS A 145 7.41 1.13 -19.56
CA LYS A 145 8.77 1.66 -19.65
C LYS A 145 8.80 2.97 -20.44
N GLU A 146 8.17 3.00 -21.62
CA GLU A 146 8.09 4.19 -22.47
C GLU A 146 7.40 5.36 -21.79
N TYR A 147 6.30 5.11 -21.06
CA TYR A 147 5.58 6.14 -20.31
C TYR A 147 6.46 6.78 -19.24
N ASN A 148 7.16 5.98 -18.43
CA ASN A 148 8.04 6.51 -17.40
C ASN A 148 9.25 7.24 -18.00
N ALA A 149 9.76 6.77 -19.14
CA ALA A 149 10.85 7.41 -19.85
C ALA A 149 10.50 8.82 -20.37
N ILE A 150 9.22 9.12 -20.62
CA ILE A 150 8.76 10.48 -20.98
C ILE A 150 9.11 11.46 -19.85
N PHE A 151 8.82 11.08 -18.61
CA PHE A 151 9.12 11.94 -17.45
C PHE A 151 10.62 12.09 -17.20
N VAL A 152 11.38 11.01 -17.26
CA VAL A 152 12.85 11.07 -17.08
C VAL A 152 13.53 11.89 -18.17
N LYS A 153 13.05 11.84 -19.42
CA LYS A 153 13.56 12.67 -20.50
C LYS A 153 13.20 14.14 -20.35
N ALA A 154 11.98 14.42 -19.89
CA ALA A 154 11.52 15.79 -19.68
C ALA A 154 12.15 16.43 -18.42
N PHE A 155 12.43 15.62 -17.40
CA PHE A 155 12.99 16.03 -16.11
C PHE A 155 14.23 15.16 -15.81
N PRO A 156 15.43 15.53 -16.28
CA PRO A 156 16.64 14.70 -16.11
C PRO A 156 17.06 14.48 -14.64
N ASP A 157 16.57 15.31 -13.71
CA ASP A 157 16.73 15.20 -12.27
C ASP A 157 15.48 14.65 -11.56
N ALA A 158 14.55 14.04 -12.31
CA ALA A 158 13.30 13.50 -11.78
C ALA A 158 13.50 12.57 -10.58
N ARG A 159 12.75 12.82 -9.52
CA ARG A 159 12.70 11.98 -8.33
C ARG A 159 11.28 11.82 -7.80
N VAL A 160 11.02 10.66 -7.24
CA VAL A 160 9.82 10.37 -6.46
C VAL A 160 10.22 10.04 -5.03
N GLU A 161 9.53 10.64 -4.07
CA GLU A 161 9.68 10.34 -2.65
C GLU A 161 8.35 9.79 -2.13
N ALA A 162 8.34 8.53 -1.72
CA ALA A 162 7.18 7.95 -1.05
C ALA A 162 7.06 8.51 0.36
N LYS A 163 5.98 9.21 0.66
CA LYS A 163 5.68 9.75 1.99
C LYS A 163 4.97 8.71 2.84
N LYS A 164 4.05 7.94 2.24
CA LYS A 164 3.34 6.85 2.89
C LYS A 164 3.15 5.69 1.91
N ILE A 165 3.24 4.48 2.42
CA ILE A 165 2.94 3.26 1.67
C ILE A 165 1.97 2.42 2.50
N TYR A 166 0.80 2.17 1.93
CA TYR A 166 -0.22 1.30 2.50
C TYR A 166 -0.25 -0.01 1.72
N THR A 167 -0.43 -1.12 2.43
CA THR A 167 -0.48 -2.45 1.81
C THR A 167 -1.61 -3.27 2.39
N GLN A 168 -2.43 -3.84 1.51
CA GLN A 168 -3.49 -4.78 1.88
C GLN A 168 -3.55 -5.91 0.85
N GLY A 169 -3.18 -7.12 1.27
CA GLY A 169 -3.02 -8.24 0.33
C GLY A 169 -1.97 -7.92 -0.74
N GLY A 170 -2.36 -8.02 -2.00
CA GLY A 170 -1.55 -7.64 -3.15
C GLY A 170 -1.67 -6.17 -3.55
N THR A 171 -2.55 -5.39 -2.92
CA THR A 171 -2.72 -3.97 -3.24
C THR A 171 -1.75 -3.11 -2.45
N VAL A 172 -1.02 -2.24 -3.15
CA VAL A 172 -0.09 -1.27 -2.56
C VAL A 172 -0.47 0.12 -3.04
N ILE A 173 -0.67 1.05 -2.10
CA ILE A 173 -0.94 2.45 -2.39
C ILE A 173 0.24 3.27 -1.92
N VAL A 174 0.76 4.11 -2.79
CA VAL A 174 1.86 5.05 -2.50
C VAL A 174 1.31 6.47 -2.57
N GLU A 175 1.41 7.20 -1.48
CA GLU A 175 1.32 8.66 -1.47
C GLU A 175 2.74 9.22 -1.50
N GLY A 176 3.02 10.11 -2.43
CA GLY A 176 4.37 10.62 -2.60
C GLY A 176 4.43 11.98 -3.27
N ILE A 177 5.65 12.46 -3.44
CA ILE A 177 5.97 13.72 -4.12
C ILE A 177 6.89 13.41 -5.29
N PHE A 178 6.52 13.92 -6.45
CA PHE A 178 7.39 14.01 -7.63
C PHE A 178 8.06 15.37 -7.65
N THR A 179 9.35 15.41 -7.97
CA THR A 179 10.12 16.65 -8.17
C THR A 179 11.00 16.52 -9.40
N GLY A 180 11.27 17.64 -10.05
CA GLY A 180 12.21 17.69 -11.18
C GLY A 180 12.32 19.08 -11.79
N THR A 181 13.36 19.28 -12.61
CA THR A 181 13.57 20.48 -13.44
C THR A 181 13.23 20.14 -14.89
N HIS A 182 12.35 20.94 -15.51
CA HIS A 182 11.85 20.69 -16.87
C HIS A 182 12.88 21.16 -17.92
N ASP A 183 13.91 20.35 -18.13
CA ASP A 183 15.02 20.64 -19.04
C ASP A 183 14.95 19.89 -20.37
N GLY A 184 13.95 19.02 -20.56
CA GLY A 184 13.68 18.30 -21.80
C GLY A 184 12.25 18.51 -22.29
N THR A 185 11.93 17.98 -23.47
CA THR A 185 10.57 18.05 -24.02
C THR A 185 9.65 17.06 -23.29
N LEU A 186 8.55 17.56 -22.69
CA LEU A 186 7.49 16.72 -22.12
C LEU A 186 6.45 16.39 -23.19
N LYS A 187 6.35 15.12 -23.53
CA LYS A 187 5.32 14.61 -24.45
C LYS A 187 4.00 14.46 -23.72
N THR A 188 2.94 15.09 -24.23
CA THR A 188 1.58 15.00 -23.69
C THR A 188 0.58 14.63 -24.77
N PRO A 189 -0.61 14.09 -24.43
CA PRO A 189 -1.66 13.85 -25.43
C PRO A 189 -2.14 15.11 -26.17
N MET A 190 -1.92 16.29 -25.59
CA MET A 190 -2.29 17.59 -26.20
C MET A 190 -1.15 18.22 -27.01
N GLY A 191 -0.01 17.55 -27.12
CA GLY A 191 1.16 18.03 -27.84
C GLY A 191 2.41 18.08 -26.97
N ASP A 192 3.54 18.36 -27.62
CA ASP A 192 4.84 18.43 -26.96
C ASP A 192 5.02 19.79 -26.27
N VAL A 193 5.44 19.78 -25.00
CA VAL A 193 5.80 20.96 -24.23
C VAL A 193 7.32 21.11 -24.24
N PRO A 194 7.88 22.15 -24.88
CA PRO A 194 9.31 22.40 -24.88
C PRO A 194 9.85 22.67 -23.46
N ALA A 195 11.14 22.39 -23.26
CA ALA A 195 11.82 22.66 -21.99
C ALA A 195 11.60 24.10 -21.51
N THR A 196 11.21 24.26 -20.25
CA THR A 196 10.92 25.58 -19.64
C THR A 196 11.97 26.01 -18.62
N GLY A 197 12.89 25.12 -18.22
CA GLY A 197 13.86 25.33 -17.14
C GLY A 197 13.23 25.46 -15.74
N ARG A 198 11.92 25.24 -15.62
CA ARG A 198 11.17 25.42 -14.36
C ARG A 198 11.25 24.18 -13.48
N LYS A 199 11.36 24.41 -12.19
CA LYS A 199 11.25 23.35 -11.19
C LYS A 199 9.79 23.06 -10.90
N VAL A 200 9.47 21.77 -10.79
CA VAL A 200 8.13 21.30 -10.43
C VAL A 200 8.20 20.45 -9.15
N SER A 201 7.11 20.53 -8.39
CA SER A 201 6.88 19.65 -7.25
C SER A 201 5.38 19.39 -7.17
N GLY A 202 4.97 18.12 -7.19
CA GLY A 202 3.58 17.74 -7.16
C GLY A 202 3.35 16.46 -6.38
N GLU A 203 2.23 16.40 -5.66
CA GLU A 203 1.79 15.19 -4.99
C GLU A 203 1.26 14.18 -6.02
N PHE A 204 1.48 12.91 -5.74
CA PHE A 204 0.87 11.83 -6.50
C PHE A 204 0.34 10.74 -5.57
N ILE A 205 -0.66 10.04 -6.06
CA ILE A 205 -1.10 8.76 -5.51
C ILE A 205 -0.93 7.71 -6.59
N GLN A 206 -0.35 6.58 -6.22
CA GLN A 206 -0.17 5.47 -7.15
C GLN A 206 -0.67 4.19 -6.51
N VAL A 207 -1.60 3.51 -7.19
CA VAL A 207 -2.18 2.26 -6.75
C VAL A 207 -1.64 1.13 -7.61
N PHE A 208 -1.04 0.14 -6.96
CA PHE A 208 -0.51 -1.05 -7.60
C PHE A 208 -1.31 -2.28 -7.18
N GLU A 209 -1.58 -3.16 -8.11
CA GLU A 209 -2.03 -4.53 -7.85
C GLU A 209 -0.90 -5.48 -8.20
N VAL A 210 -0.41 -6.19 -7.19
CA VAL A 210 0.71 -7.14 -7.30
C VAL A 210 0.17 -8.55 -7.05
N ASP A 211 0.46 -9.47 -7.95
CA ASP A 211 0.14 -10.88 -7.82
C ASP A 211 1.38 -11.71 -8.15
N ARG A 212 1.73 -12.65 -7.26
CA ARG A 212 2.89 -13.53 -7.41
C ARG A 212 4.18 -12.80 -7.77
N GLY A 213 4.43 -11.66 -7.11
CA GLY A 213 5.63 -10.86 -7.29
C GLY A 213 5.67 -10.00 -8.56
N LEU A 214 4.57 -9.94 -9.34
CA LEU A 214 4.47 -9.14 -10.56
C LEU A 214 3.36 -8.09 -10.43
N ILE A 215 3.62 -6.87 -10.94
CA ILE A 215 2.65 -5.78 -11.00
C ILE A 215 1.69 -6.05 -12.16
N LYS A 216 0.40 -6.27 -11.84
CA LYS A 216 -0.69 -6.49 -12.82
C LYS A 216 -1.37 -5.19 -13.23
N ARG A 217 -1.47 -4.25 -12.31
CA ARG A 217 -2.06 -2.95 -12.54
C ARG A 217 -1.25 -1.85 -11.86
N ASN A 218 -1.16 -0.71 -12.53
CA ASN A 218 -0.57 0.51 -12.02
C ASN A 218 -1.49 1.68 -12.38
N HIS A 219 -2.11 2.29 -11.37
CA HIS A 219 -2.97 3.45 -11.55
C HIS A 219 -2.31 4.66 -10.90
N LEU A 220 -1.87 5.61 -11.72
CA LEU A 220 -1.23 6.85 -11.30
C LEU A 220 -2.24 7.99 -11.30
N LEU A 221 -2.26 8.76 -10.23
CA LEU A 221 -3.05 9.97 -10.06
C LEU A 221 -2.14 11.13 -9.66
N TYR A 222 -2.23 12.23 -10.37
CA TYR A 222 -1.59 13.50 -10.01
C TYR A 222 -2.38 14.66 -10.60
N ASP A 223 -2.18 15.87 -10.08
CA ASP A 223 -2.84 17.06 -10.59
C ASP A 223 -2.12 17.57 -11.86
N GLN A 224 -2.70 17.28 -13.02
CA GLN A 224 -2.20 17.76 -14.31
C GLN A 224 -2.25 19.28 -14.43
N VAL A 225 -3.28 19.92 -13.88
CA VAL A 225 -3.44 21.38 -13.95
C VAL A 225 -2.34 22.04 -13.14
N GLN A 226 -2.05 21.52 -11.94
CA GLN A 226 -0.94 22.00 -11.12
C GLN A 226 0.40 21.88 -11.86
N LEU A 227 0.68 20.72 -12.47
CA LEU A 227 1.90 20.51 -13.26
C LEU A 227 2.02 21.53 -14.39
N MET A 228 0.97 21.67 -15.22
CA MET A 228 0.96 22.62 -16.34
C MET A 228 1.11 24.06 -15.86
N THR A 229 0.49 24.42 -14.74
CA THR A 229 0.63 25.75 -14.13
C THR A 229 2.07 26.03 -13.72
N GLN A 230 2.74 25.08 -13.07
CA GLN A 230 4.14 25.20 -12.68
C GLN A 230 5.07 25.33 -13.89
N LEU A 231 4.74 24.67 -15.01
CA LEU A 231 5.45 24.81 -16.27
C LEU A 231 5.16 26.14 -17.01
N GLY A 232 4.19 26.93 -16.51
CA GLY A 232 3.78 28.19 -17.15
C GLY A 232 2.81 28.00 -18.30
N MET A 233 2.16 26.85 -18.40
CA MET A 233 1.22 26.46 -19.46
C MET A 233 -0.24 26.48 -19.00
N ALA A 234 -0.55 27.08 -17.85
CA ALA A 234 -1.92 27.17 -17.36
C ALA A 234 -2.79 27.94 -18.37
N PRO A 235 -4.04 27.53 -18.61
CA PRO A 235 -5.00 28.37 -19.28
C PRO A 235 -5.08 29.73 -18.55
N ALA A 236 -5.11 30.84 -19.28
CA ALA A 236 -5.38 32.16 -18.67
C ALA A 236 -6.66 32.04 -17.83
N ALA A 237 -6.61 32.46 -16.56
CA ALA A 237 -7.81 32.50 -15.73
C ALA A 237 -8.88 33.29 -16.50
N PRO A 238 -10.13 32.82 -16.55
CA PRO A 238 -11.19 33.58 -17.18
C PRO A 238 -11.23 34.94 -16.51
N ASP A 239 -11.22 36.02 -17.34
CA ASP A 239 -11.19 37.41 -16.91
C ASP A 239 -12.45 37.68 -16.08
N THR A 240 -12.39 37.56 -14.77
CA THR A 240 -13.50 37.82 -13.84
C THR A 240 -13.73 39.33 -13.62
N ALA A 241 -12.94 40.18 -14.30
CA ALA A 241 -13.02 41.63 -14.18
C ALA A 241 -14.17 42.28 -14.99
N ALA A 242 -14.92 41.53 -15.82
CA ALA A 242 -15.92 42.12 -16.74
C ALA A 242 -17.37 42.11 -16.21
N LYS A 243 -17.66 41.85 -14.92
CA LYS A 243 -19.04 41.82 -14.38
C LYS A 243 -19.30 42.72 -13.16
N SER A 244 -18.56 43.79 -12.98
CA SER A 244 -18.93 44.78 -11.94
C SER A 244 -19.17 46.19 -12.50
N ALA A 245 -19.72 46.31 -13.71
CA ALA A 245 -20.20 47.56 -14.26
C ALA A 245 -21.52 47.32 -15.00
N ARG A 246 -22.61 47.18 -14.25
CA ARG A 246 -23.99 47.58 -14.62
C ARG A 246 -24.84 47.71 -13.37
#